data_70297b9b03c3528199666f3598caf815
#
_entry.id   70297b9b03c3528199666f3598caf815
#
_cell.length_a   1.000
_cell.length_b   1.000
_cell.length_c   1.000
_cell.angle_alpha   90.00
_cell.angle_beta   90.00
_cell.angle_gamma   90.00
#
_symmetry.space_group_name_H-M   'P 1'
#
loop_
_entity.id
_entity.type
_entity.pdbx_description
1 polymer ?
#
loop_
_entity_poly.entity_id
_entity_poly.type
_entity_poly.pdbx_seq_one_letter_code
_entity_poly.pdbx_strand_id
1 'polypeptide(L)'
;MTISDRYREITREVQTFVNGLGVGGEGAEDRRFREAAKAVTALEELSDAVGDIPRIKLESKLTPVLLKAHQKLDQARLLFEEAGEEDRAARSWELEQKIYRLLNDL
;
A
#
# COMPACT_ATOMS: atom_id res chain seq x y z
N MET A 1 -13.45 -1.68 14.96
CA MET A 1 -12.49 -0.89 14.15
C MET A 1 -13.22 -0.25 12.98
N THR A 2 -13.06 1.04 12.80
CA THR A 2 -13.71 1.76 11.70
C THR A 2 -12.95 1.60 10.39
N ILE A 3 -13.59 1.96 9.27
CA ILE A 3 -12.93 2.00 7.96
C ILE A 3 -11.71 2.92 7.99
N SER A 4 -11.84 4.10 8.63
CA SER A 4 -10.73 5.05 8.78
C SER A 4 -9.55 4.44 9.53
N ASP A 5 -9.82 3.72 10.60
CA ASP A 5 -8.78 3.05 11.40
C ASP A 5 -8.08 1.97 10.58
N ARG A 6 -8.85 1.19 9.83
CA ARG A 6 -8.30 0.14 8.95
C ARG A 6 -7.43 0.74 7.84
N TYR A 7 -7.89 1.83 7.25
CA TYR A 7 -7.12 2.54 6.22
C TYR A 7 -5.77 3.03 6.78
N ARG A 8 -5.79 3.66 7.94
CA ARG A 8 -4.56 4.15 8.59
C ARG A 8 -3.62 3.03 8.98
N GLU A 9 -4.17 1.91 9.44
CA GLU A 9 -3.37 0.74 9.79
C GLU A 9 -2.67 0.17 8.56
N ILE A 10 -3.40 0.00 7.45
CA ILE A 10 -2.83 -0.46 6.18
C ILE A 10 -1.74 0.50 5.72
N THR A 11 -1.99 1.81 5.78
CA THR A 11 -1.01 2.82 5.40
C THR A 11 0.28 2.66 6.19
N ARG A 12 0.17 2.48 7.52
CA ARG A 12 1.34 2.26 8.37
C ARG A 12 2.09 0.99 8.04
N GLU A 13 1.38 -0.10 7.78
CA GLU A 13 2.02 -1.37 7.43
C GLU A 13 2.76 -1.28 6.11
N VAL A 14 2.19 -0.61 5.11
CA VAL A 14 2.85 -0.38 3.83
C VAL A 14 4.06 0.53 4.00
N GLN A 15 3.96 1.59 4.79
CA GLN A 15 5.09 2.46 5.13
C GLN A 15 6.23 1.69 5.78
N THR A 16 5.92 0.84 6.75
CA THR A 16 6.90 0.02 7.45
C THR A 16 7.61 -0.93 6.49
N PHE A 17 6.84 -1.56 5.61
CA PHE A 17 7.39 -2.46 4.58
C PHE A 17 8.37 -1.71 3.68
N VAL A 18 7.96 -0.57 3.15
CA VAL A 18 8.79 0.22 2.22
C VAL A 18 10.03 0.78 2.93
N ASN A 19 9.89 1.25 4.16
CA ASN A 19 11.02 1.76 4.93
C ASN A 19 12.07 0.67 5.19
N GLY A 20 11.65 -0.58 5.31
CA GLY A 20 12.55 -1.71 5.46
C GLY A 20 13.29 -2.12 4.19
N LEU A 21 12.83 -1.66 3.01
CA LEU A 21 13.45 -2.00 1.73
C LEU A 21 14.60 -1.07 1.38
N GLY A 22 14.47 0.20 1.71
CA GLY A 22 15.33 1.27 1.21
C GLY A 22 16.45 1.68 2.15
N VAL A 23 17.06 0.75 2.86
CA VAL A 23 18.17 1.07 3.76
C VAL A 23 19.42 1.35 2.92
N GLY A 24 19.69 2.63 2.69
CA GLY A 24 20.84 3.10 1.89
C GLY A 24 20.43 3.68 0.54
N GLY A 25 21.30 4.49 -0.02
CA GLY A 25 21.02 5.25 -1.25
C GLY A 25 20.74 4.43 -2.50
N GLU A 26 21.16 3.17 -2.53
CA GLU A 26 20.94 2.31 -3.68
C GLU A 26 19.46 1.88 -3.82
N GLY A 27 18.73 1.78 -2.72
CA GLY A 27 17.33 1.38 -2.74
C GLY A 27 16.44 2.37 -3.47
N ALA A 28 16.75 3.67 -3.40
CA ALA A 28 15.93 4.72 -3.99
C ALA A 28 15.89 4.66 -5.53
N GLU A 29 16.91 4.09 -6.17
CA GLU A 29 16.97 3.97 -7.63
C GLU A 29 16.48 2.62 -8.14
N ASP A 30 16.27 1.66 -7.25
CA ASP A 30 15.80 0.34 -7.63
C ASP A 30 14.32 0.38 -7.97
N ARG A 31 13.97 -0.16 -9.12
CA ARG A 31 12.59 -0.17 -9.60
C ARG A 31 11.63 -0.85 -8.63
N ARG A 32 12.07 -1.93 -7.97
CA ARG A 32 11.25 -2.67 -6.99
C ARG A 32 10.82 -1.75 -5.86
N PHE A 33 11.77 -0.98 -5.35
CA PHE A 33 11.54 -0.07 -4.22
C PHE A 33 10.73 1.14 -4.65
N ARG A 34 10.96 1.65 -5.87
CA ARG A 34 10.18 2.78 -6.40
C ARG A 34 8.71 2.42 -6.57
N GLU A 35 8.41 1.23 -7.07
CA GLU A 35 7.02 0.81 -7.22
C GLU A 35 6.34 0.65 -5.86
N ALA A 36 7.03 0.04 -4.90
CA ALA A 36 6.51 -0.06 -3.54
C ALA A 36 6.30 1.32 -2.90
N ALA A 37 7.23 2.25 -3.10
CA ALA A 37 7.13 3.62 -2.57
C ALA A 37 5.93 4.37 -3.17
N LYS A 38 5.58 4.12 -4.42
CA LYS A 38 4.39 4.71 -5.05
C LYS A 38 3.10 4.27 -4.35
N ALA A 39 3.07 3.07 -3.80
CA ALA A 39 1.93 2.61 -3.01
C ALA A 39 1.75 3.46 -1.74
N VAL A 40 2.86 3.77 -1.06
CA VAL A 40 2.84 4.65 0.12
C VAL A 40 2.32 6.03 -0.26
N THR A 41 2.85 6.60 -1.33
CA THR A 41 2.44 7.93 -1.80
C THR A 41 0.94 7.99 -2.08
N ALA A 42 0.41 6.94 -2.73
CA ALA A 42 -1.02 6.85 -3.01
C ALA A 42 -1.86 6.84 -1.73
N LEU A 43 -1.46 6.02 -0.74
CA LEU A 43 -2.20 5.92 0.52
C LEU A 43 -2.10 7.19 1.36
N GLU A 44 -0.97 7.87 1.33
CA GLU A 44 -0.76 9.09 2.10
C GLU A 44 -1.65 10.25 1.66
N GLU A 45 -2.15 10.24 0.42
CA GLU A 45 -3.03 11.31 -0.07
C GLU A 45 -4.24 11.54 0.83
N LEU A 46 -4.82 10.49 1.39
CA LEU A 46 -6.03 10.58 2.21
C LEU A 46 -5.81 10.27 3.68
N SER A 47 -4.58 9.96 4.09
CA SER A 47 -4.27 9.49 5.43
C SER A 47 -4.68 10.51 6.51
N ASP A 48 -4.50 11.81 6.26
CA ASP A 48 -4.87 12.86 7.21
C ASP A 48 -6.37 13.17 7.22
N ALA A 49 -7.01 13.03 6.05
CA ALA A 49 -8.41 13.44 5.87
C ALA A 49 -9.41 12.29 6.02
N VAL A 50 -8.95 11.05 6.03
CA VAL A 50 -9.84 9.88 5.96
C VAL A 50 -10.88 9.85 7.09
N GLY A 51 -10.52 10.29 8.28
CA GLY A 51 -11.43 10.36 9.43
C GLY A 51 -12.56 11.37 9.26
N ASP A 52 -12.37 12.36 8.39
CA ASP A 52 -13.34 13.43 8.13
C ASP A 52 -14.22 13.16 6.92
N ILE A 53 -13.98 12.09 6.18
CA ILE A 53 -14.78 11.74 5.02
C ILE A 53 -16.13 11.18 5.47
N PRO A 54 -17.26 11.76 5.03
CA PRO A 54 -18.58 11.21 5.35
C PRO A 54 -18.71 9.77 4.88
N ARG A 55 -19.36 8.93 5.67
CA ARG A 55 -19.51 7.50 5.37
C ARG A 55 -20.05 7.23 3.96
N ILE A 56 -21.02 8.04 3.52
CA ILE A 56 -21.61 7.92 2.19
C ILE A 56 -20.61 8.13 1.05
N LYS A 57 -19.52 8.83 1.33
CA LYS A 57 -18.47 9.15 0.34
C LYS A 57 -17.23 8.28 0.44
N LEU A 58 -17.12 7.44 1.49
CA LEU A 58 -15.92 6.63 1.72
C LEU A 58 -15.58 5.74 0.54
N GLU A 59 -16.57 5.01 0.00
CA GLU A 59 -16.33 4.11 -1.12
C GLU A 59 -15.77 4.86 -2.32
N SER A 60 -16.41 5.93 -2.74
CA SER A 60 -16.00 6.70 -3.92
C SER A 60 -14.65 7.38 -3.73
N LYS A 61 -14.29 7.76 -2.51
CA LYS A 61 -13.03 8.44 -2.21
C LYS A 61 -11.87 7.49 -2.02
N LEU A 62 -12.09 6.38 -1.32
CA LEU A 62 -11.01 5.44 -0.99
C LEU A 62 -10.72 4.45 -2.12
N THR A 63 -11.72 4.05 -2.90
CA THR A 63 -11.55 3.04 -3.94
C THR A 63 -10.41 3.36 -4.92
N PRO A 64 -10.34 4.55 -5.52
CA PRO A 64 -9.25 4.84 -6.46
C PRO A 64 -7.87 4.78 -5.83
N VAL A 65 -7.74 5.26 -4.61
CA VAL A 65 -6.46 5.28 -3.87
C VAL A 65 -6.03 3.87 -3.51
N LEU A 66 -6.96 3.06 -2.99
CA LEU A 66 -6.69 1.67 -2.61
C LEU A 66 -6.35 0.81 -3.83
N LEU A 67 -7.05 0.99 -4.95
CA LEU A 67 -6.74 0.28 -6.19
C LEU A 67 -5.36 0.63 -6.71
N LYS A 68 -4.98 1.90 -6.66
CA LYS A 68 -3.66 2.34 -7.08
C LYS A 68 -2.57 1.74 -6.20
N ALA A 69 -2.75 1.76 -4.89
CA ALA A 69 -1.81 1.18 -3.95
C ALA A 69 -1.68 -0.34 -4.18
N HIS A 70 -2.79 -1.03 -4.37
CA HIS A 70 -2.80 -2.46 -4.70
C HIS A 70 -1.99 -2.74 -5.96
N GLN A 71 -2.24 -1.96 -7.02
CA GLN A 71 -1.54 -2.13 -8.29
C GLN A 71 -0.02 -1.95 -8.12
N LYS A 72 0.40 -0.92 -7.38
CA LYS A 72 1.82 -0.65 -7.17
C LYS A 72 2.50 -1.73 -6.34
N LEU A 73 1.84 -2.22 -5.30
CA LEU A 73 2.34 -3.35 -4.52
C LEU A 73 2.45 -4.62 -5.36
N ASP A 74 1.49 -4.85 -6.27
CA ASP A 74 1.54 -6.02 -7.15
C ASP A 74 2.69 -5.94 -8.14
N GLN A 75 2.95 -4.76 -8.69
CA GLN A 75 4.10 -4.54 -9.56
C GLN A 75 5.42 -4.80 -8.81
N ALA A 76 5.52 -4.32 -7.56
CA ALA A 76 6.68 -4.58 -6.72
C ALA A 76 6.82 -6.08 -6.43
N ARG A 77 5.72 -6.76 -6.11
CA ARG A 77 5.71 -8.20 -5.87
C ARG A 77 6.30 -8.98 -7.03
N LEU A 78 5.87 -8.68 -8.25
CA LEU A 78 6.39 -9.36 -9.44
C LEU A 78 7.89 -9.15 -9.61
N LEU A 79 8.37 -7.93 -9.35
CA LEU A 79 9.80 -7.62 -9.43
C LEU A 79 10.60 -8.35 -8.34
N PHE A 80 10.05 -8.47 -7.12
CA PHE A 80 10.68 -9.25 -6.06
C PHE A 80 10.76 -10.73 -6.41
N GLU A 81 9.71 -11.28 -7.01
CA GLU A 81 9.72 -12.67 -7.47
C GLU A 81 10.79 -12.91 -8.52
N GLU A 82 10.91 -12.01 -9.50
CA GLU A 82 11.95 -12.09 -10.54
C GLU A 82 13.35 -12.05 -9.96
N ALA A 83 13.53 -11.31 -8.86
CA ALA A 83 14.82 -11.18 -8.18
C ALA A 83 15.10 -12.31 -7.20
N GLY A 84 14.18 -13.25 -7.01
CA GLY A 84 14.32 -14.34 -6.05
C GLY A 84 14.09 -13.93 -4.61
N GLU A 85 13.51 -12.77 -4.36
CA GLU A 85 13.21 -12.24 -3.03
C GLU A 85 11.82 -12.66 -2.57
N GLU A 86 11.67 -13.94 -2.27
CA GLU A 86 10.37 -14.55 -1.98
C GLU A 86 9.69 -13.98 -0.74
N ASP A 87 10.44 -13.66 0.31
CA ASP A 87 9.87 -13.10 1.55
C ASP A 87 9.28 -11.71 1.32
N ARG A 88 9.95 -10.89 0.54
CA ARG A 88 9.45 -9.55 0.18
C ARG A 88 8.23 -9.65 -0.73
N ALA A 89 8.25 -10.56 -1.69
CA ALA A 89 7.10 -10.82 -2.56
C ALA A 89 5.89 -11.28 -1.74
N ALA A 90 6.08 -12.20 -0.81
CA ALA A 90 5.02 -12.69 0.06
C ALA A 90 4.44 -11.58 0.93
N ARG A 91 5.29 -10.71 1.50
CA ARG A 91 4.82 -9.60 2.31
C ARG A 91 4.03 -8.57 1.50
N SER A 92 4.50 -8.27 0.28
CA SER A 92 3.78 -7.39 -0.63
C SER A 92 2.39 -7.95 -0.92
N TRP A 93 2.30 -9.24 -1.18
CA TRP A 93 1.03 -9.93 -1.44
C TRP A 93 0.09 -9.87 -0.23
N GLU A 94 0.60 -10.08 0.98
CA GLU A 94 -0.21 -9.96 2.21
C GLU A 94 -0.83 -8.57 2.35
N LEU A 95 -0.05 -7.52 2.05
CA LEU A 95 -0.54 -6.14 2.09
C LEU A 95 -1.61 -5.90 1.04
N GLU A 96 -1.44 -6.47 -0.16
CA GLU A 96 -2.45 -6.42 -1.21
C GLU A 96 -3.76 -7.05 -0.75
N GLN A 97 -3.69 -8.20 -0.05
CA GLN A 97 -4.88 -8.86 0.47
C GLN A 97 -5.60 -8.02 1.52
N LYS A 98 -4.87 -7.31 2.37
CA LYS A 98 -5.47 -6.40 3.34
C LYS A 98 -6.18 -5.25 2.66
N ILE A 99 -5.59 -4.68 1.62
CA ILE A 99 -6.22 -3.63 0.81
C ILE A 99 -7.49 -4.17 0.15
N TYR A 100 -7.42 -5.36 -0.43
CA TYR A 100 -8.56 -6.00 -1.09
C TYR A 100 -9.72 -6.24 -0.12
N ARG A 101 -9.43 -6.70 1.09
CA ARG A 101 -10.47 -6.90 2.12
C ARG A 101 -11.13 -5.58 2.49
N LEU A 102 -10.37 -4.51 2.62
CA LEU A 102 -10.94 -3.20 2.91
C LEU A 102 -11.81 -2.73 1.76
N LEU A 103 -11.38 -2.91 0.51
CA LEU A 103 -12.18 -2.59 -0.66
C LEU A 103 -13.53 -3.31 -0.66
N ASN A 104 -13.54 -4.58 -0.28
CA ASN A 104 -14.77 -5.37 -0.22
C ASN A 104 -15.72 -4.90 0.89
N ASP A 105 -15.20 -4.27 1.93
CA ASP A 105 -16.00 -3.80 3.06
C ASP A 105 -16.47 -2.35 2.92
N LEU A 106 -16.10 -1.68 1.85
CA LEU A 106 -16.60 -0.34 1.55
C LEU A 106 -18.04 -0.38 0.96
#